data_b152904fffd181574f8879470496d522
#
_entry.id   b152904fffd181574f8879470496d522
#
_cell.length_a   1.000
_cell.length_b   1.000
_cell.length_c   1.000
_cell.angle_alpha   90.00
_cell.angle_beta   90.00
_cell.angle_gamma   90.00
#
_symmetry.space_group_name_H-M   'P 1'
#
loop_
_entity.id
_entity.type
_entity.pdbx_description
1 polymer ?
#
loop_
_entity_poly.entity_id
_entity_poly.type
_entity_poly.pdbx_seq_one_letter_code
_entity_poly.pdbx_strand_id
1 'polypeptide(L)'
;MACGLAESRKLSKVLIANHGGDHAIYPDCRAGFVHSMSEAMRHGTYIGVQIDAPYTGISKSDIARIGKRLGLDYSTTYSCYKGGEKHCGKCGTCVERKEALRDAGIEDTTEYETE
;
A
#
# COMPACT_ATOMS: atom_id res chain seq x y z
N MET A 1 -2.99 -10.71 12.91
CA MET A 1 -1.80 -10.34 13.71
C MET A 1 -1.70 -8.85 13.97
N ALA A 2 -1.77 -7.98 12.95
CA ALA A 2 -1.68 -6.52 13.15
C ALA A 2 -2.72 -5.96 14.12
N CYS A 3 -3.96 -6.44 14.07
CA CYS A 3 -5.01 -6.01 15.00
C CYS A 3 -4.77 -6.45 16.44
N GLY A 4 -4.13 -7.62 16.64
CA GLY A 4 -3.71 -8.08 17.97
C GLY A 4 -2.61 -7.19 18.55
N LEU A 5 -1.65 -6.80 17.71
CA LEU A 5 -0.61 -5.85 18.11
C LEU A 5 -1.21 -4.47 18.42
N ALA A 6 -2.14 -3.99 17.60
CA ALA A 6 -2.85 -2.73 17.84
C ALA A 6 -3.57 -2.75 19.20
N GLU A 7 -4.32 -3.82 19.50
CA GLU A 7 -5.00 -3.99 20.78
C GLU A 7 -4.00 -3.97 21.94
N SER A 8 -2.90 -4.70 21.85
CA SER A 8 -1.89 -4.75 22.90
C SER A 8 -1.25 -3.38 23.20
N ARG A 9 -1.25 -2.48 22.20
CA ARG A 9 -0.75 -1.11 22.30
C ARG A 9 -1.84 -0.07 22.49
N LYS A 10 -3.08 -0.50 22.74
CA LYS A 10 -4.24 0.38 22.91
C LYS A 10 -4.50 1.30 21.74
N LEU A 11 -4.25 0.80 20.51
CA LEU A 11 -4.54 1.48 19.25
C LEU A 11 -5.87 0.97 18.70
N SER A 12 -6.72 1.88 18.26
CA SER A 12 -8.09 1.55 17.82
C SER A 12 -8.20 1.20 16.35
N LYS A 13 -7.15 1.42 15.55
CA LYS A 13 -7.21 1.31 14.10
C LYS A 13 -5.91 0.78 13.50
N VAL A 14 -6.06 -0.05 12.45
CA VAL A 14 -4.99 -0.49 11.57
C VAL A 14 -5.26 0.05 10.17
N LEU A 15 -4.28 0.65 9.54
CA LEU A 15 -4.40 1.16 8.18
C LEU A 15 -3.74 0.19 7.19
N ILE A 16 -4.39 -0.06 6.05
CA ILE A 16 -3.81 -0.78 4.92
C ILE A 16 -3.87 0.09 3.67
N ALA A 17 -2.92 -0.10 2.77
CA ALA A 17 -2.75 0.76 1.60
C ALA A 17 -3.03 0.04 0.27
N ASN A 18 -4.04 -0.82 0.24
CA ASN A 18 -4.56 -1.36 -1.01
C ASN A 18 -5.20 -0.25 -1.85
N HIS A 19 -5.16 -0.38 -3.16
CA HIS A 19 -5.69 0.63 -4.09
C HIS A 19 -6.56 0.02 -5.18
N GLY A 20 -7.22 0.87 -5.98
CA GLY A 20 -8.19 0.43 -6.99
C GLY A 20 -7.63 -0.50 -8.07
N GLY A 21 -6.35 -0.39 -8.42
CA GLY A 21 -5.69 -1.26 -9.40
C GLY A 21 -5.46 -2.70 -8.93
N ASP A 22 -5.47 -2.96 -7.63
CA ASP A 22 -5.22 -4.29 -7.06
C ASP A 22 -6.46 -5.19 -7.04
N HIS A 23 -7.65 -4.65 -7.20
CA HIS A 23 -8.92 -5.38 -7.02
C HIS A 23 -9.07 -6.58 -7.97
N ALA A 24 -8.59 -6.47 -9.21
CA ALA A 24 -8.69 -7.53 -10.20
C ALA A 24 -7.73 -8.69 -9.95
N ILE A 25 -6.59 -8.43 -9.28
CA ILE A 25 -5.50 -9.38 -9.07
C ILE A 25 -5.61 -10.04 -7.69
N TYR A 26 -5.87 -9.24 -6.66
CA TYR A 26 -5.86 -9.68 -5.26
C TYR A 26 -7.25 -9.56 -4.62
N PRO A 27 -7.91 -10.70 -4.33
CA PRO A 27 -9.21 -10.67 -3.65
C PRO A 27 -9.19 -9.95 -2.30
N ASP A 28 -8.09 -10.05 -1.56
CA ASP A 28 -7.91 -9.42 -0.25
C ASP A 28 -7.64 -7.90 -0.32
N CYS A 29 -7.53 -7.34 -1.53
CA CYS A 29 -7.51 -5.89 -1.75
C CYS A 29 -8.89 -5.30 -2.03
N ARG A 30 -9.92 -6.12 -2.13
CA ARG A 30 -11.30 -5.70 -2.44
C ARG A 30 -11.99 -5.12 -1.21
N ALA A 31 -12.85 -4.13 -1.44
CA ALA A 31 -13.60 -3.47 -0.38
C ALA A 31 -14.40 -4.44 0.49
N GLY A 32 -15.02 -5.45 -0.11
CA GLY A 32 -15.79 -6.47 0.61
C GLY A 32 -14.95 -7.28 1.60
N PHE A 33 -13.73 -7.66 1.20
CA PHE A 33 -12.82 -8.36 2.09
C PHE A 33 -12.37 -7.45 3.26
N VAL A 34 -11.96 -6.22 2.96
CA VAL A 34 -11.52 -5.26 3.99
C VAL A 34 -12.62 -4.99 4.99
N HIS A 35 -13.85 -4.77 4.51
CA HIS A 35 -15.01 -4.55 5.37
C HIS A 35 -15.28 -5.76 6.28
N SER A 36 -15.32 -6.96 5.72
CA SER A 36 -15.58 -8.20 6.47
C SER A 36 -14.49 -8.47 7.50
N MET A 37 -13.22 -8.26 7.13
CA MET A 37 -12.10 -8.44 8.05
C MET A 37 -12.14 -7.39 9.18
N SER A 38 -12.46 -6.14 8.86
CA SER A 38 -12.63 -5.08 9.87
C SER A 38 -13.74 -5.42 10.87
N GLU A 39 -14.89 -5.90 10.38
CA GLU A 39 -15.97 -6.34 11.25
C GLU A 39 -15.55 -7.52 12.14
N ALA A 40 -14.84 -8.51 11.59
CA ALA A 40 -14.31 -9.64 12.36
C ALA A 40 -13.37 -9.16 13.47
N MET A 41 -12.49 -8.21 13.18
CA MET A 41 -11.54 -7.66 14.16
C MET A 41 -12.25 -6.79 15.20
N ARG A 42 -13.25 -6.01 14.79
CA ARG A 42 -14.06 -5.21 15.71
C ARG A 42 -14.76 -6.07 16.76
N HIS A 43 -15.27 -7.23 16.37
CA HIS A 43 -15.90 -8.18 17.26
C HIS A 43 -14.88 -9.07 18.02
N GLY A 44 -13.76 -9.38 17.39
CA GLY A 44 -12.76 -10.31 17.92
C GLY A 44 -11.70 -9.68 18.83
N THR A 45 -11.71 -8.36 19.01
CA THR A 45 -10.84 -7.63 19.95
C THR A 45 -11.65 -6.99 21.04
N TYR A 46 -11.07 -6.83 22.24
CA TYR A 46 -11.77 -6.23 23.38
C TYR A 46 -12.08 -4.74 23.14
N ILE A 47 -11.17 -4.02 22.51
CA ILE A 47 -11.33 -2.57 22.27
C ILE A 47 -12.01 -2.26 20.92
N GLY A 48 -12.35 -3.28 20.13
CA GLY A 48 -13.02 -3.09 18.85
C GLY A 48 -12.11 -2.51 17.77
N VAL A 49 -10.90 -3.05 17.60
CA VAL A 49 -9.95 -2.60 16.57
C VAL A 49 -10.57 -2.72 15.18
N GLN A 50 -10.46 -1.66 14.39
CA GLN A 50 -10.97 -1.60 13.03
C GLN A 50 -9.83 -1.52 12.02
N ILE A 51 -10.10 -1.98 10.79
CA ILE A 51 -9.21 -1.84 9.64
C ILE A 51 -9.76 -0.75 8.74
N ASP A 52 -8.90 0.19 8.36
CA ASP A 52 -9.23 1.26 7.43
C ASP A 52 -8.33 1.18 6.18
N ALA A 53 -8.93 1.28 5.00
CA ALA A 53 -8.24 1.23 3.72
C ALA A 53 -8.56 2.52 2.93
N PRO A 54 -7.89 3.64 3.23
CA PRO A 54 -8.26 4.95 2.71
C PRO A 54 -8.08 5.09 1.20
N TYR A 55 -7.29 4.21 0.57
CA TYR A 55 -6.94 4.31 -0.84
C TYR A 55 -7.64 3.28 -1.75
N THR A 56 -8.59 2.53 -1.24
CA THR A 56 -9.27 1.45 -1.98
C THR A 56 -9.88 1.94 -3.31
N GLY A 57 -10.40 3.16 -3.35
CA GLY A 57 -11.09 3.71 -4.52
C GLY A 57 -10.22 4.58 -5.45
N ILE A 58 -8.92 4.69 -5.21
CA ILE A 58 -8.03 5.55 -6.00
C ILE A 58 -6.91 4.74 -6.66
N SER A 59 -6.25 5.34 -7.66
CA SER A 59 -5.15 4.72 -8.39
C SER A 59 -3.82 4.83 -7.64
N LYS A 60 -2.85 4.00 -8.03
CA LYS A 60 -1.48 4.11 -7.53
C LYS A 60 -0.86 5.48 -7.88
N SER A 61 -1.20 6.04 -9.04
CA SER A 61 -0.77 7.39 -9.45
C SER A 61 -1.33 8.47 -8.53
N ASP A 62 -2.57 8.33 -8.07
CA ASP A 62 -3.17 9.25 -7.10
C ASP A 62 -2.46 9.17 -5.74
N ILE A 63 -2.11 7.97 -5.30
CA ILE A 63 -1.31 7.76 -4.08
C ILE A 63 0.05 8.44 -4.24
N ALA A 64 0.70 8.30 -5.40
CA ALA A 64 1.97 8.97 -5.67
C ALA A 64 1.86 10.50 -5.60
N ARG A 65 0.78 11.08 -6.12
CA ARG A 65 0.51 12.53 -6.01
C ARG A 65 0.32 12.97 -4.57
N ILE A 66 -0.41 12.19 -3.78
CA ILE A 66 -0.58 12.47 -2.34
C ILE A 66 0.77 12.44 -1.63
N GLY A 67 1.59 11.42 -1.87
CA GLY A 67 2.92 11.30 -1.27
C GLY A 67 3.81 12.50 -1.62
N LYS A 68 3.83 12.92 -2.88
CA LYS A 68 4.58 14.11 -3.31
C LYS A 68 4.10 15.37 -2.58
N ARG A 69 2.80 15.56 -2.49
CA ARG A 69 2.21 16.71 -1.79
C ARG A 69 2.58 16.74 -0.31
N LEU A 70 2.75 15.57 0.30
CA LEU A 70 3.19 15.42 1.70
C LEU A 70 4.71 15.46 1.88
N GLY A 71 5.48 15.66 0.80
CA GLY A 71 6.93 15.74 0.86
C GLY A 71 7.66 14.39 0.94
N LEU A 72 7.01 13.29 0.54
CA LEU A 72 7.64 11.98 0.51
C LEU A 72 8.77 11.93 -0.53
N ASP A 73 9.94 11.48 -0.09
CA ASP A 73 11.07 11.16 -0.97
C ASP A 73 10.95 9.70 -1.44
N TYR A 74 10.63 9.49 -2.72
CA TYR A 74 10.44 8.17 -3.29
C TYR A 74 11.73 7.34 -3.37
N SER A 75 12.90 7.95 -3.31
CA SER A 75 14.18 7.22 -3.23
C SER A 75 14.29 6.35 -1.97
N THR A 76 13.55 6.70 -0.92
CA THR A 76 13.52 5.97 0.36
C THR A 76 12.49 4.83 0.40
N THR A 77 11.72 4.64 -0.66
CA THR A 77 10.66 3.63 -0.74
C THR A 77 11.08 2.42 -1.57
N TYR A 78 10.52 1.25 -1.27
CA TYR A 78 10.88 0.00 -1.93
C TYR A 78 9.65 -0.76 -2.44
N SER A 79 9.69 -1.22 -3.70
CA SER A 79 8.58 -1.93 -4.36
C SER A 79 8.96 -3.30 -4.95
N CYS A 80 10.24 -3.57 -5.17
CA CYS A 80 10.69 -4.72 -5.94
C CYS A 80 10.45 -6.05 -5.23
N TYR A 81 9.79 -7.01 -5.90
CA TYR A 81 9.54 -8.35 -5.36
C TYR A 81 10.77 -9.28 -5.41
N LYS A 82 11.82 -8.92 -6.16
CA LYS A 82 13.05 -9.72 -6.18
C LYS A 82 13.93 -9.55 -4.94
N GLY A 83 13.80 -8.43 -4.22
CA GLY A 83 14.45 -8.24 -2.93
C GLY A 83 15.95 -7.95 -2.99
N GLY A 84 16.46 -7.26 -3.99
CA GLY A 84 17.85 -6.81 -4.05
C GLY A 84 18.09 -5.47 -3.35
N GLU A 85 19.34 -5.00 -3.32
CA GLU A 85 19.66 -3.65 -2.84
C GLU A 85 19.03 -2.58 -3.74
N LYS A 86 19.01 -2.84 -5.05
CA LYS A 86 18.35 -1.99 -6.04
C LYS A 86 17.09 -2.65 -6.56
N HIS A 87 16.18 -1.86 -7.10
CA HIS A 87 15.02 -2.38 -7.79
C HIS A 87 15.43 -3.07 -9.10
N CYS A 88 14.90 -4.24 -9.39
CA CYS A 88 15.25 -4.96 -10.64
C CYS A 88 14.75 -4.24 -11.92
N GLY A 89 13.80 -3.33 -11.78
CA GLY A 89 13.23 -2.57 -12.91
C GLY A 89 12.31 -3.34 -13.85
N LYS A 90 12.16 -4.66 -13.67
CA LYS A 90 11.49 -5.58 -14.62
C LYS A 90 10.30 -6.35 -14.06
N CYS A 91 10.23 -6.56 -12.73
CA CYS A 91 9.08 -7.24 -12.14
C CYS A 91 7.82 -6.37 -12.20
N GLY A 92 6.65 -6.99 -12.06
CA GLY A 92 5.36 -6.29 -12.16
C GLY A 92 5.27 -5.05 -11.28
N THR A 93 5.74 -5.14 -10.04
CA THR A 93 5.71 -4.00 -9.11
C THR A 93 6.69 -2.89 -9.47
N CYS A 94 7.84 -3.20 -10.10
CA CYS A 94 8.74 -2.19 -10.62
C CYS A 94 8.14 -1.47 -11.83
N VAL A 95 7.47 -2.21 -12.72
CA VAL A 95 6.77 -1.64 -13.89
C VAL A 95 5.67 -0.71 -13.41
N GLU A 96 4.80 -1.17 -12.52
CA GLU A 96 3.73 -0.36 -11.93
C GLU A 96 4.26 0.89 -11.21
N ARG A 97 5.39 0.79 -10.51
CA ARG A 97 6.04 1.92 -9.86
C ARG A 97 6.43 2.99 -10.88
N LYS A 98 7.13 2.59 -11.95
CA LYS A 98 7.53 3.50 -13.03
C LYS A 98 6.32 4.18 -13.67
N GLU A 99 5.28 3.41 -13.95
CA GLU A 99 4.04 3.93 -14.53
C GLU A 99 3.35 4.92 -13.59
N ALA A 100 3.21 4.58 -12.32
CA ALA A 100 2.54 5.43 -11.34
C ALA A 100 3.26 6.77 -11.16
N LEU A 101 4.59 6.77 -11.06
CA LEU A 101 5.37 8.01 -10.93
C LEU A 101 5.30 8.84 -12.20
N ARG A 102 5.44 8.20 -13.39
CA ARG A 102 5.30 8.88 -14.67
C ARG A 102 3.91 9.53 -14.81
N ASP A 103 2.85 8.79 -14.55
CA ASP A 103 1.47 9.28 -14.70
C ASP A 103 1.13 10.37 -13.68
N ALA A 104 1.80 10.35 -12.54
CA ALA A 104 1.71 11.41 -11.54
C ALA A 104 2.56 12.64 -11.87
N GLY A 105 3.39 12.61 -12.92
CA GLY A 105 4.30 13.69 -13.28
C GLY A 105 5.46 13.86 -12.28
N ILE A 106 5.86 12.78 -11.62
CA ILE A 106 6.92 12.77 -10.61
C ILE A 106 8.18 12.16 -11.22
N GLU A 107 9.32 12.85 -11.05
CA GLU A 107 10.62 12.29 -11.43
C GLU A 107 10.92 11.03 -10.61
N ASP A 108 11.24 9.94 -11.32
CA ASP A 108 11.58 8.67 -10.69
C ASP A 108 13.04 8.67 -10.26
N THR A 109 13.30 8.90 -8.97
CA THR A 109 14.62 8.89 -8.37
C THR A 109 15.05 7.50 -7.88
N THR A 110 14.31 6.46 -8.22
CA THR A 110 14.57 5.08 -7.81
C THR A 110 15.83 4.54 -8.49
N GLU A 111 16.70 3.91 -7.72
CA GLU A 111 17.83 3.17 -8.29
C GLU A 111 17.38 1.81 -8.79
N TYR A 112 17.63 1.55 -10.07
CA TYR A 112 17.37 0.27 -10.71
C TYR A 112 18.67 -0.47 -11.02
N GLU A 113 18.61 -1.81 -11.04
CA GLU A 113 19.71 -2.64 -11.56
C GLU A 113 19.98 -2.27 -13.01
N THR A 114 21.27 -2.19 -13.39
CA THR A 114 21.70 -2.09 -14.77
C THR A 114 21.61 -3.44 -15.44
N GLU A 115 21.30 -3.45 -16.78
CA GLU A 115 21.29 -4.68 -17.58
C GLU A 115 22.69 -5.25 -17.81
#